data_916fa93c902b9883ded3e74d95aae54e
#
_entry.id   916fa93c902b9883ded3e74d95aae54e
#
_cell.length_a   1.000
_cell.length_b   1.000
_cell.length_c   1.000
_cell.angle_alpha   90.00
_cell.angle_beta   90.00
_cell.angle_gamma   90.00
#
_symmetry.space_group_name_H-M   'P 1'
#
loop_
_entity.id
_entity.type
_entity.pdbx_description
1 polymer ?
#
loop_
_entity_poly.entity_id
_entity_poly.type
_entity_poly.pdbx_seq_one_letter_code
_entity_poly.pdbx_strand_id
1 'polypeptide(L)'
;AEFYKHPTIKYAGASPDGLIGKYGLLEIKAMGQLAHCRQLAEPNKILNKDHELQMIWQQACQPERLFSIYLCYNPDFPVKQQLFVQKIHRDNKKIQELEVAVQDFLNEVEETLTKIKGE
;
A
#
# COMPACT_ATOMS: atom_id res chain seq x y z
N ALA A 1 -3.48 11.25 -9.14
CA ALA A 1 -2.80 9.96 -9.37
C ALA A 1 -3.67 9.06 -10.23
N GLU A 2 -3.06 8.26 -11.08
CA GLU A 2 -3.79 7.33 -11.93
C GLU A 2 -4.25 6.12 -11.12
N PHE A 3 -5.39 5.57 -11.53
CA PHE A 3 -5.94 4.34 -10.98
C PHE A 3 -5.50 3.15 -11.85
N TYR A 4 -4.96 2.12 -11.21
CA TYR A 4 -4.49 0.90 -11.88
C TYR A 4 -5.34 -0.28 -11.43
N LYS A 5 -6.03 -0.91 -12.39
CA LYS A 5 -6.83 -2.10 -12.10
C LYS A 5 -5.95 -3.30 -11.85
N HIS A 6 -6.36 -4.18 -10.91
CA HIS A 6 -5.68 -5.45 -10.72
C HIS A 6 -5.78 -6.29 -12.01
N PRO A 7 -4.71 -6.98 -12.42
CA PRO A 7 -4.70 -7.72 -13.69
C PRO A 7 -5.78 -8.81 -13.82
N THR A 8 -6.17 -9.45 -12.73
CA THR A 8 -7.06 -10.61 -12.77
C THR A 8 -8.28 -10.52 -11.83
N ILE A 9 -8.20 -9.73 -10.76
CA ILE A 9 -9.31 -9.61 -9.80
C ILE A 9 -10.23 -8.46 -10.21
N LYS A 10 -11.50 -8.78 -10.52
CA LYS A 10 -12.50 -7.76 -10.85
C LYS A 10 -12.78 -6.85 -9.66
N TYR A 11 -13.12 -5.61 -9.94
CA TYR A 11 -13.52 -4.59 -8.95
C TYR A 11 -12.41 -4.24 -7.96
N ALA A 12 -11.17 -4.52 -8.31
CA ALA A 12 -10.01 -4.26 -7.48
C ALA A 12 -8.97 -3.43 -8.22
N GLY A 13 -8.36 -2.50 -7.52
CA GLY A 13 -7.34 -1.64 -8.08
C GLY A 13 -6.72 -0.75 -7.03
N ALA A 14 -5.78 0.08 -7.44
CA ALA A 14 -5.05 0.98 -6.56
C ALA A 14 -4.57 2.24 -7.29
N SER A 15 -4.38 3.31 -6.52
CA SER A 15 -3.79 4.56 -7.00
C SER A 15 -2.57 4.90 -6.13
N PRO A 16 -1.34 4.67 -6.61
CA PRO A 16 -0.16 5.14 -5.89
C PRO A 16 -0.05 6.68 -5.98
N ASP A 17 0.68 7.29 -5.06
CA ASP A 17 0.89 8.74 -5.09
C ASP A 17 1.77 9.16 -6.27
N GLY A 18 2.63 8.28 -6.74
CA GLY A 18 3.46 8.55 -7.89
C GLY A 18 4.17 7.32 -8.43
N LEU A 19 4.84 7.51 -9.55
CA LEU A 19 5.66 6.49 -10.20
C LEU A 19 7.11 6.96 -10.17
N ILE A 20 8.02 6.02 -9.89
CA ILE A 20 9.47 6.31 -9.89
C ILE A 20 10.11 5.48 -11.00
N GLY A 21 10.49 6.15 -12.08
CA GLY A 21 11.07 5.46 -13.23
C GLY A 21 10.15 4.35 -13.74
N LYS A 22 10.76 3.26 -14.18
CA LYS A 22 10.06 2.13 -14.80
C LYS A 22 9.56 1.11 -13.77
N TYR A 23 10.24 1.00 -12.63
CA TYR A 23 10.06 -0.11 -11.70
C TYR A 23 9.62 0.29 -10.30
N GLY A 24 9.52 1.57 -10.02
CA GLY A 24 9.21 2.05 -8.68
C GLY A 24 7.84 2.66 -8.55
N LEU A 25 7.32 2.61 -7.33
CA LEU A 25 6.10 3.28 -6.89
C LEU A 25 6.43 4.21 -5.73
N LEU A 26 5.64 5.26 -5.54
CA LEU A 26 5.81 6.21 -4.45
C LEU A 26 4.54 6.26 -3.61
N GLU A 27 4.72 6.17 -2.28
CA GLU A 27 3.66 6.38 -1.31
C GLU A 27 4.10 7.43 -0.29
N ILE A 28 3.35 8.53 -0.20
CA ILE A 28 3.66 9.66 0.68
C ILE A 28 2.63 9.71 1.79
N LYS A 29 3.10 9.80 3.05
CA LYS A 29 2.25 9.92 4.22
C LYS A 29 2.65 11.11 5.07
N ALA A 30 1.67 11.98 5.35
CA ALA A 30 1.81 13.00 6.38
C ALA A 30 1.56 12.33 7.73
N MET A 31 2.55 12.37 8.63
CA MET A 31 2.50 11.64 9.89
C MET A 31 2.31 12.58 11.07
N GLY A 32 1.48 12.19 12.04
CA GLY A 32 1.41 12.88 13.33
C GLY A 32 2.73 12.74 14.10
N GLN A 33 2.91 13.59 15.12
CA GLN A 33 4.19 13.68 15.84
C GLN A 33 4.63 12.36 16.45
N LEU A 34 3.74 11.67 17.15
CA LEU A 34 4.09 10.41 17.81
C LEU A 34 4.37 9.29 16.81
N ALA A 35 3.54 9.17 15.79
CA ALA A 35 3.73 8.15 14.76
C ALA A 35 5.04 8.38 13.99
N HIS A 36 5.34 9.63 13.65
CA HIS A 36 6.58 9.98 12.95
C HIS A 36 7.81 9.69 13.82
N CYS A 37 7.76 10.07 15.08
CA CYS A 37 8.83 9.79 16.05
C CYS A 37 9.10 8.29 16.19
N ARG A 38 8.04 7.50 16.35
CA ARG A 38 8.15 6.04 16.47
C ARG A 38 8.74 5.41 15.21
N GLN A 39 8.32 5.88 14.03
CA GLN A 39 8.85 5.36 12.77
C GLN A 39 10.34 5.70 12.60
N LEU A 40 10.76 6.90 12.97
CA LEU A 40 12.18 7.27 12.93
C LEU A 40 13.04 6.39 13.87
N ALA A 41 12.47 5.97 15.00
CA ALA A 41 13.16 5.09 15.95
C ALA A 41 13.25 3.64 15.47
N GLU A 42 12.47 3.25 14.48
CA GLU A 42 12.44 1.89 13.90
C GLU A 42 12.66 1.95 12.39
N PRO A 43 13.88 2.29 11.94
CA PRO A 43 14.12 2.62 10.53
C PRO A 43 14.08 1.42 9.58
N ASN A 44 14.06 0.20 10.11
CA ASN A 44 14.16 -1.00 9.28
C ASN A 44 12.83 -1.72 9.05
N LYS A 45 11.72 -1.16 9.54
CA LYS A 45 10.40 -1.75 9.32
C LYS A 45 9.32 -0.68 9.22
N ILE A 46 8.21 -1.02 8.58
CA ILE A 46 7.04 -0.17 8.51
C ILE A 46 6.15 -0.47 9.71
N LEU A 47 5.95 0.52 10.58
CA LEU A 47 5.15 0.33 11.79
C LEU A 47 3.66 0.31 11.52
N ASN A 48 3.20 1.13 10.57
CA ASN A 48 1.78 1.16 10.21
C ASN A 48 1.47 0.05 9.21
N LYS A 49 0.78 -0.99 9.67
CA LYS A 49 0.46 -2.17 8.86
C LYS A 49 -0.48 -1.85 7.69
N ASP A 50 -1.37 -0.89 7.86
CA ASP A 50 -2.27 -0.48 6.78
C ASP A 50 -1.48 0.18 5.64
N HIS A 51 -0.48 0.99 5.96
CA HIS A 51 0.41 1.57 4.96
C HIS A 51 1.20 0.49 4.22
N GLU A 52 1.71 -0.50 4.95
CA GLU A 52 2.44 -1.62 4.35
C GLU A 52 1.55 -2.42 3.39
N LEU A 53 0.34 -2.78 3.84
CA LEU A 53 -0.62 -3.51 3.00
C LEU A 53 -1.01 -2.70 1.76
N GLN A 54 -1.17 -1.40 1.90
CA GLN A 54 -1.49 -0.51 0.77
C GLN A 54 -0.39 -0.56 -0.30
N MET A 55 0.88 -0.54 0.10
CA MET A 55 2.00 -0.62 -0.84
C MET A 55 2.11 -2.00 -1.48
N ILE A 56 1.89 -3.07 -0.72
CA ILE A 56 1.86 -4.43 -1.27
C ILE A 56 0.76 -4.55 -2.32
N TRP A 57 -0.43 -4.01 -2.04
CA TRP A 57 -1.55 -4.03 -2.97
C TRP A 57 -1.28 -3.22 -4.24
N GLN A 58 -0.64 -2.05 -4.11
CA GLN A 58 -0.24 -1.25 -5.27
C GLN A 58 0.71 -2.01 -6.18
N GLN A 59 1.66 -2.77 -5.60
CA GLN A 59 2.57 -3.62 -6.36
C GLN A 59 1.82 -4.79 -7.02
N ALA A 60 0.82 -5.34 -6.36
CA ALA A 60 -0.04 -6.38 -6.95
C ALA A 60 -0.76 -5.88 -8.21
N CYS A 61 -1.19 -4.62 -8.21
CA CYS A 61 -1.90 -4.01 -9.33
C CYS A 61 -0.99 -3.60 -10.49
N GLN A 62 0.32 -3.57 -10.28
CA GLN A 62 1.32 -3.27 -11.31
C GLN A 62 2.45 -4.30 -11.27
N PRO A 63 2.27 -5.44 -11.96
CA PRO A 63 3.22 -6.57 -11.88
C PRO A 63 4.67 -6.23 -12.25
N GLU A 64 4.88 -5.22 -13.08
CA GLU A 64 6.23 -4.79 -13.50
C GLU A 64 6.95 -3.93 -12.46
N ARG A 65 6.25 -3.47 -11.42
CA ARG A 65 6.86 -2.64 -10.38
C ARG A 65 7.58 -3.51 -9.36
N LEU A 66 8.85 -3.22 -9.11
CA LEU A 66 9.74 -4.05 -8.29
C LEU A 66 9.93 -3.52 -6.87
N PHE A 67 9.58 -2.28 -6.63
CA PHE A 67 9.73 -1.66 -5.31
C PHE A 67 8.76 -0.49 -5.12
N SER A 68 8.56 -0.13 -3.85
CA SER A 68 7.89 1.10 -3.46
C SER A 68 8.80 1.93 -2.58
N ILE A 69 8.75 3.23 -2.72
CA ILE A 69 9.39 4.16 -1.77
C ILE A 69 8.29 4.67 -0.84
N TYR A 70 8.48 4.39 0.44
CA TYR A 70 7.64 4.87 1.53
C TYR A 70 8.25 6.14 2.09
N LEU A 71 7.55 7.26 1.96
CA LEU A 71 8.04 8.56 2.40
C LEU A 71 7.07 9.14 3.42
N CYS A 72 7.52 9.29 4.67
CA CYS A 72 6.76 9.93 5.74
C CYS A 72 7.29 11.32 5.98
N TYR A 73 6.40 12.29 6.16
CA TYR A 73 6.78 13.69 6.32
C TYR A 73 6.07 14.31 7.51
N ASN A 74 6.83 15.06 8.31
CA ASN A 74 6.30 15.94 9.35
C ASN A 74 7.16 17.21 9.44
N PRO A 75 6.63 18.38 9.02
CA PRO A 75 7.40 19.62 9.00
C PRO A 75 7.68 20.21 10.38
N ASP A 76 7.02 19.72 11.43
CA ASP A 76 7.22 20.20 12.81
C ASP A 76 8.48 19.62 13.45
N PHE A 77 9.11 18.64 12.82
CA PHE A 77 10.38 18.09 13.28
C PHE A 77 11.56 18.95 12.80
N PRO A 78 12.73 18.86 13.47
CA PRO A 78 13.95 19.45 12.94
C PRO A 78 14.25 18.97 11.52
N VAL A 79 14.86 19.79 10.70
CA VAL A 79 15.04 19.54 9.25
C VAL A 79 15.54 18.11 8.96
N LYS A 80 16.52 17.64 9.75
CA LYS A 80 17.12 16.30 9.53
C LYS A 80 16.18 15.13 9.88
N GLN A 81 15.10 15.39 10.62
CA GLN A 81 14.14 14.39 11.04
C GLN A 81 12.76 14.55 10.38
N GLN A 82 12.60 15.52 9.48
CA GLN A 82 11.31 15.76 8.83
C GLN A 82 10.87 14.64 7.90
N LEU A 83 11.83 13.95 7.28
CA LEU A 83 11.56 12.87 6.32
C LEU A 83 12.04 11.54 6.85
N PHE A 84 11.17 10.54 6.72
CA PHE A 84 11.54 9.13 6.83
C PHE A 84 11.34 8.50 5.45
N VAL A 85 12.34 7.80 4.95
CA VAL A 85 12.30 7.18 3.62
C VAL A 85 12.73 5.72 3.75
N GLN A 86 11.91 4.81 3.22
CA GLN A 86 12.26 3.40 3.16
C GLN A 86 11.83 2.80 1.83
N LYS A 87 12.67 1.93 1.28
CA LYS A 87 12.39 1.16 0.09
C LYS A 87 11.80 -0.19 0.48
N ILE A 88 10.64 -0.51 -0.09
CA ILE A 88 9.97 -1.79 0.15
C ILE A 88 10.03 -2.58 -1.16
N HIS A 89 10.81 -3.67 -1.14
CA HIS A 89 10.96 -4.54 -2.31
C HIS A 89 9.72 -5.39 -2.52
N ARG A 90 9.44 -5.71 -3.79
CA ARG A 90 8.37 -6.63 -4.15
C ARG A 90 8.56 -7.97 -3.48
N ASP A 91 7.51 -8.46 -2.84
CA ASP A 91 7.45 -9.79 -2.22
C ASP A 91 6.23 -10.52 -2.77
N ASN A 92 6.46 -11.41 -3.72
CA ASN A 92 5.37 -12.11 -4.41
C ASN A 92 4.56 -13.01 -3.49
N LYS A 93 5.16 -13.53 -2.42
CA LYS A 93 4.44 -14.33 -1.44
C LYS A 93 3.42 -13.48 -0.68
N LYS A 94 3.83 -12.32 -0.20
CA LYS A 94 2.92 -11.37 0.48
C LYS A 94 1.82 -10.88 -0.46
N ILE A 95 2.16 -10.63 -1.73
CA ILE A 95 1.18 -10.24 -2.75
C ILE A 95 0.14 -11.35 -2.92
N GLN A 96 0.55 -12.60 -3.06
CA GLN A 96 -0.37 -13.73 -3.23
C GLN A 96 -1.29 -13.91 -2.02
N GLU A 97 -0.74 -13.81 -0.82
CA GLU A 97 -1.54 -13.89 0.41
C GLU A 97 -2.61 -12.80 0.46
N LEU A 98 -2.26 -11.57 0.08
CA LEU A 98 -3.19 -10.46 0.05
C LEU A 98 -4.23 -10.63 -1.06
N GLU A 99 -3.83 -11.12 -2.24
CA GLU A 99 -4.75 -11.39 -3.34
C GLU A 99 -5.82 -12.41 -2.96
N VAL A 100 -5.44 -13.47 -2.25
CA VAL A 100 -6.40 -14.46 -1.74
C VAL A 100 -7.38 -13.81 -0.76
N ALA A 101 -6.88 -13.01 0.17
CA ALA A 101 -7.72 -12.32 1.15
C ALA A 101 -8.72 -11.35 0.47
N VAL A 102 -8.28 -10.61 -0.54
CA VAL A 102 -9.13 -9.69 -1.29
C VAL A 102 -10.20 -10.46 -2.07
N GLN A 103 -9.82 -11.57 -2.73
CA GLN A 103 -10.79 -12.37 -3.49
C GLN A 103 -11.83 -13.00 -2.56
N ASP A 104 -11.42 -13.50 -1.41
CA ASP A 104 -12.34 -14.05 -0.41
C ASP A 104 -13.33 -12.98 0.09
N PHE A 105 -12.83 -11.77 0.35
CA PHE A 105 -13.67 -10.64 0.74
C PHE A 105 -14.71 -10.30 -0.35
N LEU A 106 -14.29 -10.22 -1.60
CA LEU A 106 -15.18 -9.92 -2.72
C LEU A 106 -16.22 -11.00 -2.93
N ASN A 107 -15.86 -12.26 -2.74
CA ASN A 107 -16.81 -13.38 -2.81
C ASN A 107 -17.88 -13.27 -1.71
N GLU A 108 -17.45 -12.90 -0.49
CA GLU A 108 -18.37 -12.67 0.64
C GLU A 108 -19.32 -11.51 0.35
N VAL A 109 -18.81 -10.42 -0.23
CA VAL A 109 -19.64 -9.29 -0.64
C VAL A 109 -20.70 -9.72 -1.65
N GLU A 110 -20.31 -10.49 -2.64
CA GLU A 110 -21.23 -10.98 -3.68
C GLU A 110 -22.32 -11.87 -3.09
N GLU A 111 -21.98 -12.80 -2.21
CA GLU A 111 -22.94 -13.64 -1.49
C GLU A 111 -23.91 -12.81 -0.65
N THR A 112 -23.40 -11.80 0.05
CA THR A 112 -24.21 -10.89 0.87
C THR A 112 -25.19 -10.10 0.00
N LEU A 113 -24.72 -9.58 -1.14
CA LEU A 113 -25.59 -8.86 -2.09
C LEU A 113 -26.69 -9.75 -2.63
N THR A 114 -26.41 -11.00 -2.93
CA THR A 114 -27.40 -11.97 -3.39
C THR A 114 -28.46 -12.18 -2.33
N LYS A 115 -28.10 -12.32 -1.07
CA LYS A 115 -29.05 -12.45 0.06
C LYS A 115 -29.94 -11.21 0.20
N ILE A 116 -29.35 -10.03 0.09
CA ILE A 116 -30.09 -8.77 0.20
C ILE A 116 -31.13 -8.65 -0.93
N LYS A 117 -30.79 -9.10 -2.13
CA LYS A 117 -31.70 -9.07 -3.30
C LYS A 117 -32.78 -10.16 -3.25
N GLY A 118 -32.70 -11.10 -2.33
CA GLY A 118 -33.63 -12.20 -2.20
C GLY A 118 -33.50 -13.28 -3.27
N GLU A 119 -32.28 -13.39 -3.81
CA GLU A 119 -31.99 -14.37 -4.86
C GLU A 119 -31.30 -15.62 -4.34
#